data_1aba737c04e02fa4d6c9b0d0e6ab9f4f
#
_entry.id   1aba737c04e02fa4d6c9b0d0e6ab9f4f
#
_cell.length_a   1.000
_cell.length_b   1.000
_cell.length_c   1.000
_cell.angle_alpha   90.00
_cell.angle_beta   90.00
_cell.angle_gamma   90.00
#
_symmetry.space_group_name_H-M   'P 1'
#
loop_
_entity.id
_entity.type
_entity.pdbx_description
1 polymer ?
#
loop_
_entity_poly.entity_id
_entity_poly.type
_entity_poly.pdbx_seq_one_letter_code
_entity_poly.pdbx_strand_id
1 'polypeptide(L)'
;METSAHIKYLLANEQDNRWGVVVTTTGYQIIEPQTSYPPSNHPVRYLFSVEKGRLLNEYQLIYISRGDGQFVSASHKETSFEGGGKFILLFPGEWHSYRPSPKTGWHEYWIGFTGPDIDRKVGAKFLDPHRPLFNVGYHEDIINLYKLALRTAQEQGSGFQQILAGIVNLLLGFAYAEHMQTALEDMQVAAQLNEAKIIMQDNFNRNLSCQEVAARICMSYSRFRRLFRQYVGFAPAQYLLELKINKSKELLTNSALTCQEIAFESGFEYPLAFQHRLQEEDGHHPQPVPRPDAGPVAGDSRFDPFVKEPSASSATLRTAPARPFPMCRDRCAEPQENARVLTLPGCRHLSKPSR
;
A
#
# COMPACT_ATOMS: atom_id res chain seq x y z
N MET A 1 -25.17 30.90 -9.65
CA MET A 1 -24.25 30.34 -8.63
C MET A 1 -22.90 30.16 -9.30
N GLU A 2 -21.87 30.79 -8.77
CA GLU A 2 -20.52 30.66 -9.33
C GLU A 2 -20.04 29.23 -9.17
N THR A 3 -19.64 28.60 -10.26
CA THR A 3 -18.92 27.32 -10.26
C THR A 3 -17.61 27.52 -9.50
N SER A 4 -17.54 27.06 -8.24
CA SER A 4 -16.31 27.19 -7.45
C SER A 4 -15.32 26.14 -7.90
N ALA A 5 -14.36 26.52 -8.72
CA ALA A 5 -13.22 25.69 -9.05
C ALA A 5 -12.04 26.07 -8.15
N HIS A 6 -11.48 25.09 -7.47
CA HIS A 6 -10.24 25.23 -6.70
C HIS A 6 -9.14 24.41 -7.37
N ILE A 7 -8.12 25.10 -7.89
CA ILE A 7 -7.01 24.45 -8.60
C ILE A 7 -5.69 24.94 -8.04
N LYS A 8 -4.74 24.04 -7.83
CA LYS A 8 -3.35 24.33 -7.49
C LYS A 8 -2.41 23.65 -8.47
N TYR A 9 -1.47 24.44 -8.98
CA TYR A 9 -0.33 23.98 -9.76
C TYR A 9 0.88 23.96 -8.85
N LEU A 10 1.66 22.90 -8.92
CA LEU A 10 2.78 22.66 -8.03
C LEU A 10 4.07 22.53 -8.84
N LEU A 11 5.12 23.05 -8.26
CA LEU A 11 6.48 22.84 -8.75
C LEU A 11 7.17 21.80 -7.86
N ALA A 12 8.02 21.01 -8.46
CA ALA A 12 8.88 20.06 -7.77
C ALA A 12 10.33 20.42 -7.99
N ASN A 13 11.13 20.25 -6.95
CA ASN A 13 12.58 20.39 -7.02
C ASN A 13 13.23 19.03 -7.35
N GLU A 14 14.55 19.00 -7.47
CA GLU A 14 15.29 17.78 -7.80
C GLU A 14 15.17 16.69 -6.72
N GLN A 15 15.09 17.07 -5.44
CA GLN A 15 14.90 16.14 -4.34
C GLN A 15 13.53 15.51 -4.35
N ASP A 16 12.48 16.29 -4.67
CA ASP A 16 11.12 15.79 -4.83
C ASP A 16 11.04 14.75 -5.96
N ASN A 17 11.70 15.02 -7.10
CA ASN A 17 11.76 14.09 -8.23
C ASN A 17 12.42 12.74 -7.86
N ARG A 18 13.39 12.75 -6.94
CA ARG A 18 14.04 11.52 -6.44
C ARG A 18 13.13 10.68 -5.55
N TRP A 19 12.02 11.24 -5.04
CA TRP A 19 11.05 10.52 -4.22
C TRP A 19 10.26 9.47 -5.00
N GLY A 20 10.26 9.56 -6.33
CA GLY A 20 9.65 8.58 -7.22
C GLY A 20 8.22 8.90 -7.65
N VAL A 21 7.51 9.77 -6.95
CA VAL A 21 6.20 10.34 -7.34
C VAL A 21 6.19 11.83 -7.03
N VAL A 22 5.79 12.63 -8.01
CA VAL A 22 5.66 14.10 -7.90
C VAL A 22 4.26 14.49 -8.29
N VAL A 23 3.62 15.31 -7.48
CA VAL A 23 2.30 15.89 -7.79
C VAL A 23 2.47 17.24 -8.47
N THR A 24 1.84 17.39 -9.62
CA THR A 24 1.90 18.56 -10.50
C THR A 24 0.69 19.44 -10.35
N THR A 25 -0.48 18.85 -10.09
CA THR A 25 -1.74 19.56 -9.93
C THR A 25 -2.64 18.86 -8.93
N THR A 26 -3.53 19.62 -8.32
CA THR A 26 -4.69 19.09 -7.60
C THR A 26 -5.83 20.07 -7.68
N GLY A 27 -7.04 19.58 -7.71
CA GLY A 27 -8.21 20.43 -7.84
C GLY A 27 -9.52 19.75 -7.49
N TYR A 28 -10.54 20.57 -7.46
CA TYR A 28 -11.92 20.22 -7.22
C TYR A 28 -12.84 21.17 -7.95
N GLN A 29 -13.90 20.66 -8.54
CA GLN A 29 -14.89 21.46 -9.26
C GLN A 29 -16.28 20.81 -9.18
N ILE A 30 -17.30 21.67 -9.12
CA ILE A 30 -18.69 21.29 -9.30
C ILE A 30 -19.16 21.82 -10.65
N ILE A 31 -19.72 20.97 -11.47
CA ILE A 31 -20.40 21.29 -12.72
C ILE A 31 -21.89 21.05 -12.52
N GLU A 32 -22.64 22.14 -12.46
CA GLU A 32 -24.11 22.07 -12.31
C GLU A 32 -24.79 21.56 -13.58
N PRO A 33 -25.99 20.96 -13.48
CA PRO A 33 -26.79 20.60 -14.64
C PRO A 33 -26.99 21.77 -15.59
N GLN A 34 -27.05 21.49 -16.89
CA GLN A 34 -27.22 22.46 -17.98
C GLN A 34 -26.10 23.52 -18.12
N THR A 35 -24.97 23.31 -17.42
CA THR A 35 -23.79 24.18 -17.55
C THR A 35 -22.92 23.71 -18.73
N SER A 36 -22.35 24.67 -19.47
CA SER A 36 -21.37 24.37 -20.53
C SER A 36 -20.11 23.73 -19.93
N TYR A 37 -19.54 22.73 -20.61
CA TYR A 37 -18.31 22.07 -20.19
C TYR A 37 -17.28 22.09 -21.32
N PRO A 38 -16.00 22.41 -21.04
CA PRO A 38 -15.51 22.95 -19.77
C PRO A 38 -16.07 24.36 -19.50
N PRO A 39 -16.15 24.78 -18.22
CA PRO A 39 -16.61 26.11 -17.85
C PRO A 39 -15.67 27.19 -18.37
N SER A 40 -16.22 28.36 -18.78
CA SER A 40 -15.46 29.47 -19.36
C SER A 40 -14.42 30.10 -18.41
N ASN A 41 -14.59 29.91 -17.09
CA ASN A 41 -13.66 30.39 -16.06
C ASN A 41 -12.53 29.40 -15.72
N HIS A 42 -12.44 28.31 -16.46
CA HIS A 42 -11.34 27.32 -16.26
C HIS A 42 -10.01 27.92 -16.77
N PRO A 43 -8.88 27.72 -16.06
CA PRO A 43 -7.58 28.21 -16.54
C PRO A 43 -7.27 27.73 -17.96
N VAL A 44 -6.77 28.61 -18.81
CA VAL A 44 -6.52 28.40 -20.25
C VAL A 44 -5.70 27.09 -20.50
N ARG A 45 -4.77 26.76 -19.61
CA ARG A 45 -3.94 25.56 -19.73
C ARG A 45 -4.74 24.25 -19.69
N TYR A 46 -5.94 24.26 -19.11
CA TYR A 46 -6.81 23.08 -19.00
C TYR A 46 -8.11 23.22 -19.81
N LEU A 47 -8.28 24.34 -20.51
CA LEU A 47 -9.35 24.45 -21.48
C LEU A 47 -9.10 23.47 -22.62
N PHE A 48 -10.02 22.57 -22.85
CA PHE A 48 -10.01 21.71 -24.01
C PHE A 48 -11.41 21.67 -24.65
N SER A 49 -11.46 21.45 -25.94
CA SER A 49 -12.74 21.14 -26.59
C SER A 49 -13.04 19.67 -26.34
N VAL A 50 -14.23 19.37 -25.87
CA VAL A 50 -14.70 17.98 -25.70
C VAL A 50 -14.62 17.20 -27.01
N GLU A 51 -14.89 17.89 -28.15
CA GLU A 51 -14.84 17.29 -29.49
C GLU A 51 -13.41 17.02 -29.96
N LYS A 52 -12.46 17.91 -29.63
CA LYS A 52 -11.05 17.76 -30.01
C LYS A 52 -10.28 16.88 -29.04
N GLY A 53 -10.76 16.75 -27.80
CA GLY A 53 -10.02 16.11 -26.73
C GLY A 53 -8.74 16.85 -26.35
N ARG A 54 -7.86 16.19 -25.61
CA ARG A 54 -6.54 16.74 -25.22
C ARG A 54 -5.52 15.64 -24.98
N LEU A 55 -4.25 16.06 -24.86
CA LEU A 55 -3.11 15.26 -24.42
C LEU A 55 -2.56 15.90 -23.14
N LEU A 56 -2.22 15.12 -22.16
CA LEU A 56 -1.49 15.54 -20.96
C LEU A 56 -0.11 14.88 -20.94
N ASN A 57 0.87 15.53 -20.33
CA ASN A 57 2.20 14.97 -20.10
C ASN A 57 2.36 14.42 -18.68
N GLU A 58 1.25 14.14 -18.04
CA GLU A 58 1.17 13.64 -16.66
C GLU A 58 0.08 12.59 -16.54
N TYR A 59 0.15 11.75 -15.54
CA TYR A 59 -0.99 10.96 -15.09
C TYR A 59 -1.95 11.89 -14.37
N GLN A 60 -3.24 11.63 -14.50
CA GLN A 60 -4.23 12.36 -13.71
C GLN A 60 -5.30 11.37 -13.22
N LEU A 61 -5.50 11.31 -11.91
CA LEU A 61 -6.56 10.51 -11.32
C LEU A 61 -7.71 11.46 -10.95
N ILE A 62 -8.84 11.25 -11.63
CA ILE A 62 -10.06 12.04 -11.44
C ILE A 62 -11.05 11.17 -10.66
N TYR A 63 -11.66 11.73 -9.63
CA TYR A 63 -12.74 11.10 -8.89
C TYR A 63 -14.04 11.86 -9.12
N ILE A 64 -14.99 11.22 -9.78
CA ILE A 64 -16.36 11.70 -9.92
C ILE A 64 -17.15 11.21 -8.72
N SER A 65 -17.34 12.07 -7.73
CA SER A 65 -18.03 11.69 -6.48
C SER A 65 -19.55 11.65 -6.64
N ARG A 66 -20.10 12.40 -7.61
CA ARG A 66 -21.52 12.49 -7.92
C ARG A 66 -21.72 12.90 -9.38
N GLY A 67 -22.80 12.40 -9.99
CA GLY A 67 -23.21 12.74 -11.35
C GLY A 67 -22.88 11.66 -12.37
N ASP A 68 -23.30 11.87 -13.60
CA ASP A 68 -23.13 10.97 -14.73
C ASP A 68 -22.20 11.58 -15.75
N GLY A 69 -21.62 10.76 -16.62
CA GLY A 69 -20.72 11.29 -17.64
C GLY A 69 -20.31 10.30 -18.70
N GLN A 70 -19.42 10.76 -19.55
CA GLN A 70 -18.82 9.98 -20.65
C GLN A 70 -17.33 10.17 -20.63
N PHE A 71 -16.61 9.12 -21.02
CA PHE A 71 -15.16 9.10 -21.19
C PHE A 71 -14.79 8.31 -22.45
N VAL A 72 -13.74 8.77 -23.12
CA VAL A 72 -13.11 8.11 -24.27
C VAL A 72 -11.63 8.41 -24.27
N SER A 73 -10.80 7.46 -24.68
CA SER A 73 -9.38 7.68 -24.95
C SER A 73 -8.93 6.90 -26.19
N ALA A 74 -7.68 7.08 -26.59
CA ALA A 74 -7.10 6.35 -27.72
C ALA A 74 -7.13 4.82 -27.50
N SER A 75 -6.94 4.37 -26.26
CA SER A 75 -6.91 2.95 -25.87
C SER A 75 -8.24 2.43 -25.35
N HIS A 76 -9.21 3.32 -25.04
CA HIS A 76 -10.50 2.94 -24.45
C HIS A 76 -11.67 3.57 -25.23
N LYS A 77 -12.57 2.70 -25.73
CA LYS A 77 -13.76 3.13 -26.47
C LYS A 77 -14.66 4.03 -25.62
N GLU A 78 -15.45 4.85 -26.28
CA GLU A 78 -16.43 5.72 -25.62
C GLU A 78 -17.33 4.89 -24.69
N THR A 79 -17.34 5.30 -23.43
CA THR A 79 -18.10 4.63 -22.36
C THR A 79 -18.84 5.68 -21.54
N SER A 80 -20.16 5.52 -21.43
CA SER A 80 -21.00 6.29 -20.52
C SER A 80 -21.08 5.58 -19.18
N PHE A 81 -21.14 6.35 -18.10
CA PHE A 81 -21.33 5.84 -16.76
C PHE A 81 -22.39 6.67 -16.03
N GLU A 82 -23.13 6.00 -15.16
CA GLU A 82 -24.18 6.57 -14.33
C GLU A 82 -23.77 6.51 -12.86
N GLY A 83 -24.22 7.50 -12.08
CA GLY A 83 -23.92 7.65 -10.67
C GLY A 83 -22.46 8.03 -10.39
N GLY A 84 -22.25 8.60 -9.21
CA GLY A 84 -20.90 8.92 -8.72
C GLY A 84 -20.11 7.69 -8.30
N GLY A 85 -18.96 7.93 -7.64
CA GLY A 85 -18.08 6.88 -7.16
C GLY A 85 -17.21 6.25 -8.26
N LYS A 86 -16.79 7.06 -9.24
CA LYS A 86 -15.95 6.61 -10.37
C LYS A 86 -14.58 7.26 -10.34
N PHE A 87 -13.54 6.45 -10.53
CA PHE A 87 -12.23 6.97 -10.91
C PHE A 87 -12.07 6.91 -12.43
N ILE A 88 -11.40 7.93 -12.96
CA ILE A 88 -10.87 7.99 -14.33
C ILE A 88 -9.36 8.23 -14.20
N LEU A 89 -8.56 7.29 -14.69
CA LEU A 89 -7.11 7.44 -14.74
C LEU A 89 -6.68 7.83 -16.16
N LEU A 90 -6.10 9.01 -16.30
CA LEU A 90 -5.52 9.50 -17.55
C LEU A 90 -4.03 9.18 -17.58
N PHE A 91 -3.54 8.86 -18.78
CA PHE A 91 -2.15 8.47 -19.01
C PHE A 91 -1.41 9.54 -19.82
N PRO A 92 -0.12 9.79 -19.53
CA PRO A 92 0.66 10.77 -20.28
C PRO A 92 0.78 10.38 -21.76
N GLY A 93 0.68 11.37 -22.65
CA GLY A 93 0.77 11.18 -24.09
C GLY A 93 -0.43 10.47 -24.73
N GLU A 94 -1.44 10.10 -23.95
CA GLU A 94 -2.64 9.47 -24.47
C GLU A 94 -3.75 10.51 -24.71
N TRP A 95 -4.30 10.51 -25.93
CA TRP A 95 -5.45 11.34 -26.27
C TRP A 95 -6.68 10.88 -25.51
N HIS A 96 -7.41 11.83 -24.90
CA HIS A 96 -8.64 11.54 -24.18
C HIS A 96 -9.63 12.71 -24.25
N SER A 97 -10.89 12.37 -24.01
CA SER A 97 -11.98 13.32 -23.79
C SER A 97 -12.96 12.78 -22.77
N TYR A 98 -13.53 13.68 -21.99
CA TYR A 98 -14.56 13.34 -21.01
C TYR A 98 -15.47 14.56 -20.77
N ARG A 99 -16.69 14.28 -20.32
CA ARG A 99 -17.69 15.32 -20.02
C ARG A 99 -18.76 14.82 -19.07
N PRO A 100 -19.36 15.72 -18.24
CA PRO A 100 -20.56 15.42 -17.49
C PRO A 100 -21.76 15.26 -18.40
N SER A 101 -22.77 14.52 -17.92
CA SER A 101 -24.10 14.55 -18.50
C SER A 101 -24.74 15.93 -18.28
N PRO A 102 -25.28 16.60 -19.33
CA PRO A 102 -25.99 17.86 -19.15
C PRO A 102 -27.19 17.78 -18.20
N LYS A 103 -27.73 16.58 -17.99
CA LYS A 103 -28.92 16.37 -17.12
C LYS A 103 -28.57 16.41 -15.63
N THR A 104 -27.40 15.89 -15.27
CA THR A 104 -27.02 15.70 -13.85
C THR A 104 -25.85 16.57 -13.42
N GLY A 105 -25.03 17.06 -14.37
CA GLY A 105 -23.75 17.63 -14.01
C GLY A 105 -22.88 16.60 -13.31
N TRP A 106 -21.82 17.04 -12.61
CA TRP A 106 -21.03 16.18 -11.72
C TRP A 106 -20.20 16.96 -10.71
N HIS A 107 -19.68 16.26 -9.69
CA HIS A 107 -18.67 16.76 -8.76
C HIS A 107 -17.38 15.99 -9.01
N GLU A 108 -16.31 16.69 -9.43
CA GLU A 108 -15.02 16.11 -9.73
C GLU A 108 -13.91 16.62 -8.81
N TYR A 109 -13.07 15.70 -8.40
CA TYR A 109 -11.78 15.95 -7.75
C TYR A 109 -10.70 15.39 -8.65
N TRP A 110 -9.53 16.01 -8.72
CA TRP A 110 -8.41 15.43 -9.46
C TRP A 110 -7.09 15.70 -8.77
N ILE A 111 -6.13 14.84 -9.08
CA ILE A 111 -4.73 14.96 -8.74
C ILE A 111 -3.90 14.53 -9.95
N GLY A 112 -3.01 15.43 -10.42
CA GLY A 112 -2.07 15.18 -11.52
C GLY A 112 -0.70 14.86 -10.94
N PHE A 113 -0.02 13.88 -11.52
CA PHE A 113 1.25 13.39 -10.98
C PHE A 113 2.11 12.75 -12.07
N THR A 114 3.42 12.64 -11.79
CA THR A 114 4.41 11.97 -12.62
C THR A 114 5.36 11.18 -11.73
N GLY A 115 6.19 10.35 -12.35
CA GLY A 115 7.34 9.73 -11.67
C GLY A 115 7.56 8.27 -11.98
N PRO A 116 8.81 7.80 -11.84
CA PRO A 116 9.22 6.45 -12.22
C PRO A 116 8.50 5.34 -11.45
N ASP A 117 7.98 5.63 -10.24
CA ASP A 117 7.21 4.66 -9.48
C ASP A 117 5.86 4.35 -10.10
N ILE A 118 5.26 5.35 -10.76
CA ILE A 118 4.00 5.17 -11.49
C ILE A 118 4.26 4.46 -12.81
N ASP A 119 5.32 4.84 -13.53
CA ASP A 119 5.71 4.20 -14.78
C ASP A 119 5.98 2.70 -14.57
N ARG A 120 6.61 2.32 -13.45
CA ARG A 120 6.80 0.92 -13.07
C ARG A 120 5.48 0.18 -12.81
N LYS A 121 4.49 0.82 -12.18
CA LYS A 121 3.17 0.22 -11.96
C LYS A 121 2.44 -0.02 -13.27
N VAL A 122 2.54 0.90 -14.23
CA VAL A 122 2.00 0.73 -15.59
C VAL A 122 2.73 -0.38 -16.33
N GLY A 123 4.06 -0.37 -16.34
CA GLY A 123 4.88 -1.42 -16.96
C GLY A 123 4.60 -2.82 -16.38
N ALA A 124 4.34 -2.92 -15.09
CA ALA A 124 3.94 -4.15 -14.39
C ALA A 124 2.44 -4.50 -14.55
N LYS A 125 1.68 -3.71 -15.31
CA LYS A 125 0.24 -3.90 -15.60
C LYS A 125 -0.67 -3.85 -14.37
N PHE A 126 -0.27 -3.17 -13.31
CA PHE A 126 -1.17 -2.80 -12.21
C PHE A 126 -2.15 -1.71 -12.65
N LEU A 127 -1.72 -0.83 -13.54
CA LEU A 127 -2.49 0.23 -14.17
C LEU A 127 -2.45 0.04 -15.68
N ASP A 128 -3.61 0.06 -16.34
CA ASP A 128 -3.73 -0.29 -17.77
C ASP A 128 -4.55 0.80 -18.49
N PRO A 129 -4.02 1.45 -19.56
CA PRO A 129 -4.73 2.43 -20.35
C PRO A 129 -5.98 1.87 -21.07
N HIS A 130 -6.06 0.56 -21.27
CA HIS A 130 -7.27 -0.09 -21.77
C HIS A 130 -8.39 -0.23 -20.72
N ARG A 131 -8.08 -0.01 -19.44
CA ARG A 131 -8.99 -0.09 -18.29
C ARG A 131 -8.88 1.14 -17.38
N PRO A 132 -9.15 2.35 -17.88
CA PRO A 132 -8.94 3.58 -17.15
C PRO A 132 -10.07 3.92 -16.17
N LEU A 133 -11.19 3.19 -16.20
CA LEU A 133 -12.36 3.42 -15.38
C LEU A 133 -12.45 2.41 -14.24
N PHE A 134 -12.66 2.90 -12.99
CA PHE A 134 -12.82 2.06 -11.81
C PHE A 134 -14.09 2.49 -11.06
N ASN A 135 -14.91 1.52 -10.68
CA ASN A 135 -16.17 1.75 -9.99
C ASN A 135 -16.00 1.58 -8.47
N VAL A 136 -15.31 2.50 -7.84
CA VAL A 136 -14.97 2.42 -6.40
C VAL A 136 -16.16 2.73 -5.47
N GLY A 137 -17.29 3.20 -6.00
CA GLY A 137 -18.40 3.65 -5.19
C GLY A 137 -18.17 5.01 -4.53
N TYR A 138 -19.17 5.47 -3.79
CA TYR A 138 -19.03 6.68 -2.97
C TYR A 138 -18.26 6.35 -1.70
N HIS A 139 -17.09 6.98 -1.53
CA HIS A 139 -16.24 6.84 -0.36
C HIS A 139 -15.86 8.19 0.22
N GLU A 140 -16.22 8.41 1.47
CA GLU A 140 -15.85 9.63 2.18
C GLU A 140 -14.33 9.74 2.39
N ASP A 141 -13.65 8.61 2.62
CA ASP A 141 -12.20 8.56 2.75
C ASP A 141 -11.48 9.06 1.49
N ILE A 142 -11.97 8.68 0.30
CA ILE A 142 -11.42 9.17 -0.98
C ILE A 142 -11.58 10.69 -1.06
N ILE A 143 -12.75 11.21 -0.75
CA ILE A 143 -13.02 12.66 -0.74
C ILE A 143 -12.10 13.37 0.27
N ASN A 144 -11.92 12.81 1.46
CA ASN A 144 -11.05 13.36 2.50
C ASN A 144 -9.57 13.37 2.07
N LEU A 145 -9.12 12.35 1.32
CA LEU A 145 -7.78 12.34 0.74
C LEU A 145 -7.58 13.46 -0.30
N TYR A 146 -8.54 13.71 -1.19
CA TYR A 146 -8.47 14.84 -2.11
C TYR A 146 -8.52 16.20 -1.39
N LYS A 147 -9.36 16.34 -0.36
CA LYS A 147 -9.39 17.54 0.48
C LYS A 147 -8.05 17.75 1.21
N LEU A 148 -7.45 16.67 1.71
CA LEU A 148 -6.10 16.72 2.32
C LEU A 148 -5.06 17.15 1.29
N ALA A 149 -5.11 16.57 0.07
CA ALA A 149 -4.20 16.97 -1.02
C ALA A 149 -4.32 18.46 -1.37
N LEU A 150 -5.53 18.98 -1.48
CA LEU A 150 -5.79 20.41 -1.74
C LEU A 150 -5.22 21.29 -0.62
N ARG A 151 -5.47 20.95 0.64
CA ARG A 151 -4.92 21.69 1.80
C ARG A 151 -3.41 21.66 1.81
N THR A 152 -2.80 20.47 1.66
CA THR A 152 -1.34 20.30 1.61
C THR A 152 -0.72 21.11 0.46
N ALA A 153 -1.37 21.11 -0.70
CA ALA A 153 -0.95 21.90 -1.87
C ALA A 153 -1.13 23.41 -1.67
N GLN A 154 -2.04 23.85 -0.81
CA GLN A 154 -2.21 25.25 -0.46
C GLN A 154 -1.14 25.74 0.52
N GLU A 155 -0.88 24.94 1.56
CA GLU A 155 0.05 25.26 2.63
C GLU A 155 1.52 25.14 2.21
N GLN A 156 1.86 24.22 1.33
CA GLN A 156 3.21 23.95 0.81
C GLN A 156 4.28 23.90 1.94
N GLY A 157 3.94 23.29 3.06
CA GLY A 157 4.88 23.09 4.17
C GLY A 157 6.06 22.20 3.78
N SER A 158 7.06 22.09 4.66
CA SER A 158 8.21 21.20 4.42
C SER A 158 7.76 19.77 4.18
N GLY A 159 8.23 19.14 3.11
CA GLY A 159 7.86 17.77 2.74
C GLY A 159 6.44 17.62 2.14
N PHE A 160 5.83 18.68 1.69
CA PHE A 160 4.48 18.64 1.11
C PHE A 160 4.37 17.70 -0.09
N GLN A 161 5.38 17.62 -0.95
CA GLN A 161 5.41 16.72 -2.10
C GLN A 161 5.41 15.25 -1.65
N GLN A 162 6.12 14.91 -0.57
CA GLN A 162 6.17 13.56 -0.02
C GLN A 162 4.82 13.13 0.56
N ILE A 163 4.11 14.05 1.22
CA ILE A 163 2.74 13.81 1.70
C ILE A 163 1.80 13.59 0.51
N LEU A 164 1.87 14.44 -0.51
CA LEU A 164 1.06 14.32 -1.73
C LEU A 164 1.34 13.01 -2.48
N ALA A 165 2.61 12.59 -2.58
CA ALA A 165 3.00 11.29 -3.14
C ALA A 165 2.38 10.11 -2.38
N GLY A 166 2.32 10.19 -1.06
CA GLY A 166 1.63 9.22 -0.21
C GLY A 166 0.13 9.14 -0.51
N ILE A 167 -0.52 10.30 -0.68
CA ILE A 167 -1.95 10.38 -1.04
C ILE A 167 -2.20 9.75 -2.42
N VAL A 168 -1.35 10.05 -3.43
CA VAL A 168 -1.46 9.43 -4.77
C VAL A 168 -1.39 7.92 -4.68
N ASN A 169 -0.41 7.37 -3.94
CA ASN A 169 -0.27 5.93 -3.79
C ASN A 169 -1.49 5.29 -3.11
N LEU A 170 -2.07 5.96 -2.10
CA LEU A 170 -3.27 5.46 -1.42
C LEU A 170 -4.49 5.49 -2.33
N LEU A 171 -4.71 6.57 -3.09
CA LEU A 171 -5.79 6.69 -4.07
C LEU A 171 -5.68 5.63 -5.19
N LEU A 172 -4.46 5.38 -5.70
CA LEU A 172 -4.21 4.31 -6.67
C LEU A 172 -4.44 2.92 -6.06
N GLY A 173 -4.20 2.76 -4.75
CA GLY A 173 -4.52 1.56 -4.00
C GLY A 173 -6.02 1.27 -3.98
N PHE A 174 -6.87 2.29 -3.77
CA PHE A 174 -8.34 2.14 -3.88
C PHE A 174 -8.76 1.72 -5.30
N ALA A 175 -8.21 2.36 -6.34
CA ALA A 175 -8.50 2.00 -7.73
C ALA A 175 -8.11 0.54 -8.03
N TYR A 176 -6.94 0.11 -7.60
CA TYR A 176 -6.46 -1.26 -7.80
C TYR A 176 -7.27 -2.30 -7.01
N ALA A 177 -7.64 -1.98 -5.76
CA ALA A 177 -8.46 -2.87 -4.93
C ALA A 177 -9.81 -3.16 -5.58
N GLU A 178 -10.46 -2.14 -6.15
CA GLU A 178 -11.70 -2.29 -6.91
C GLU A 178 -11.52 -3.18 -8.14
N HIS A 179 -10.44 -3.01 -8.88
CA HIS A 179 -10.12 -3.86 -10.03
C HIS A 179 -10.00 -5.34 -9.63
N MET A 180 -9.39 -5.62 -8.48
CA MET A 180 -9.29 -6.97 -7.93
C MET A 180 -10.64 -7.49 -7.45
N GLN A 181 -11.49 -6.63 -6.88
CA GLN A 181 -12.81 -6.99 -6.36
C GLN A 181 -13.83 -7.26 -7.48
N THR A 182 -13.78 -6.50 -8.59
CA THR A 182 -14.61 -6.73 -9.77
C THR A 182 -14.25 -8.06 -10.46
N ALA A 183 -13.00 -8.53 -10.31
CA ALA A 183 -12.57 -9.85 -10.76
C ALA A 183 -13.10 -10.98 -9.86
N LEU A 184 -13.64 -10.66 -8.67
CA LEU A 184 -14.28 -11.58 -7.72
C LEU A 184 -15.79 -11.24 -7.69
N GLU A 185 -16.55 -11.85 -8.55
CA GLU A 185 -17.99 -11.59 -8.76
C GLU A 185 -18.90 -11.72 -7.52
N ASP A 186 -18.32 -11.88 -6.29
CA ASP A 186 -19.11 -12.17 -5.10
C ASP A 186 -18.41 -11.65 -3.81
N MET A 187 -19.01 -10.65 -3.15
CA MET A 187 -18.56 -10.17 -1.83
C MET A 187 -18.49 -11.31 -0.79
N GLN A 188 -19.33 -12.33 -0.92
CA GLN A 188 -19.34 -13.51 -0.06
C GLN A 188 -18.04 -14.32 -0.25
N VAL A 189 -17.56 -14.45 -1.49
CA VAL A 189 -16.30 -15.13 -1.80
C VAL A 189 -15.10 -14.40 -1.16
N ALA A 190 -15.07 -13.08 -1.24
CA ALA A 190 -14.00 -12.30 -0.61
C ALA A 190 -13.98 -12.48 0.92
N ALA A 191 -15.15 -12.48 1.57
CA ALA A 191 -15.26 -12.76 3.00
C ALA A 191 -14.79 -14.17 3.36
N GLN A 192 -15.18 -15.20 2.60
CA GLN A 192 -14.74 -16.58 2.77
C GLN A 192 -13.21 -16.72 2.61
N LEU A 193 -12.60 -16.05 1.62
CA LEU A 193 -11.15 -16.08 1.42
C LEU A 193 -10.38 -15.35 2.53
N ASN A 194 -10.93 -14.25 3.08
CA ASN A 194 -10.36 -13.60 4.24
C ASN A 194 -10.46 -14.48 5.50
N GLU A 195 -11.58 -15.16 5.72
CA GLU A 195 -11.72 -16.15 6.78
C GLU A 195 -10.68 -17.28 6.64
N ALA A 196 -10.49 -17.79 5.41
CA ALA A 196 -9.44 -18.78 5.14
C ALA A 196 -8.05 -18.29 5.55
N LYS A 197 -7.70 -17.03 5.27
CA LYS A 197 -6.42 -16.43 5.69
C LYS A 197 -6.28 -16.43 7.21
N ILE A 198 -7.33 -16.02 7.94
CA ILE A 198 -7.32 -16.01 9.41
C ILE A 198 -7.13 -17.44 9.94
N ILE A 199 -7.91 -18.41 9.44
CA ILE A 199 -7.76 -19.82 9.84
C ILE A 199 -6.33 -20.31 9.61
N MET A 200 -5.72 -19.97 8.48
CA MET A 200 -4.36 -20.37 8.14
C MET A 200 -3.33 -19.67 9.04
N GLN A 201 -3.50 -18.38 9.33
CA GLN A 201 -2.63 -17.60 10.21
C GLN A 201 -2.68 -18.09 11.66
N ASP A 202 -3.84 -18.46 12.16
CA ASP A 202 -4.01 -18.93 13.54
C ASP A 202 -3.57 -20.38 13.76
N ASN A 203 -3.41 -21.16 12.68
CA ASN A 203 -3.15 -22.59 12.78
C ASN A 203 -1.98 -23.08 11.90
N PHE A 204 -1.14 -22.20 11.38
CA PHE A 204 -0.04 -22.59 10.46
C PHE A 204 0.97 -23.55 11.10
N ASN A 205 1.15 -23.49 12.42
CA ASN A 205 2.06 -24.36 13.18
C ASN A 205 1.44 -25.73 13.55
N ARG A 206 0.18 -25.93 13.21
CA ARG A 206 -0.51 -27.23 13.38
C ARG A 206 -0.55 -27.95 12.04
N ASN A 207 -0.90 -29.22 12.06
CA ASN A 207 -1.04 -30.04 10.85
C ASN A 207 -2.35 -29.70 10.10
N LEU A 208 -2.48 -28.43 9.67
CA LEU A 208 -3.65 -27.91 8.96
C LEU A 208 -3.53 -28.21 7.48
N SER A 209 -4.43 -29.00 6.91
CA SER A 209 -4.50 -29.22 5.47
C SER A 209 -5.30 -28.13 4.76
N CYS A 210 -4.92 -27.83 3.51
CA CYS A 210 -5.67 -26.87 2.68
C CYS A 210 -7.10 -27.35 2.37
N GLN A 211 -7.36 -28.67 2.40
CA GLN A 211 -8.68 -29.25 2.25
C GLN A 211 -9.56 -28.94 3.45
N GLU A 212 -9.01 -29.03 4.67
CA GLU A 212 -9.74 -28.64 5.89
C GLU A 212 -10.08 -27.16 5.89
N VAL A 213 -9.15 -26.28 5.45
CA VAL A 213 -9.43 -24.85 5.30
C VAL A 213 -10.61 -24.64 4.33
N ALA A 214 -10.57 -25.27 3.15
CA ALA A 214 -11.64 -25.18 2.17
C ALA A 214 -12.99 -25.63 2.72
N ALA A 215 -13.01 -26.75 3.48
CA ALA A 215 -14.22 -27.27 4.11
C ALA A 215 -14.78 -26.29 5.16
N ARG A 216 -13.93 -25.68 5.99
CA ARG A 216 -14.34 -24.70 7.02
C ARG A 216 -15.03 -23.46 6.44
N ILE A 217 -14.56 -22.99 5.27
CA ILE A 217 -15.17 -21.87 4.56
C ILE A 217 -16.28 -22.28 3.60
N CYS A 218 -16.79 -23.51 3.70
CA CYS A 218 -17.87 -24.05 2.86
C CYS A 218 -17.59 -23.94 1.34
N MET A 219 -16.35 -24.21 0.92
CA MET A 219 -15.90 -24.14 -0.47
C MET A 219 -15.25 -25.45 -0.92
N SER A 220 -15.49 -25.88 -2.19
CA SER A 220 -14.75 -27.02 -2.74
C SER A 220 -13.26 -26.68 -2.86
N TYR A 221 -12.36 -27.63 -2.61
CA TYR A 221 -10.91 -27.39 -2.63
C TYR A 221 -10.41 -26.84 -3.96
N SER A 222 -10.94 -27.31 -5.09
CA SER A 222 -10.57 -26.82 -6.42
C SER A 222 -10.94 -25.37 -6.62
N ARG A 223 -12.16 -24.95 -6.20
CA ARG A 223 -12.61 -23.55 -6.24
C ARG A 223 -11.78 -22.69 -5.30
N PHE A 224 -11.57 -23.14 -4.06
CA PHE A 224 -10.74 -22.47 -3.07
C PHE A 224 -9.33 -22.22 -3.60
N ARG A 225 -8.62 -23.24 -4.12
CA ARG A 225 -7.27 -23.11 -4.66
C ARG A 225 -7.18 -22.06 -5.77
N ARG A 226 -8.13 -22.06 -6.70
CA ARG A 226 -8.17 -21.12 -7.83
C ARG A 226 -8.41 -19.69 -7.34
N LEU A 227 -9.45 -19.47 -6.54
CA LEU A 227 -9.86 -18.15 -6.07
C LEU A 227 -8.87 -17.58 -5.05
N PHE A 228 -8.33 -18.40 -4.15
CA PHE A 228 -7.32 -17.96 -3.19
C PHE A 228 -6.05 -17.48 -3.89
N ARG A 229 -5.56 -18.21 -4.92
CA ARG A 229 -4.41 -17.76 -5.71
C ARG A 229 -4.71 -16.45 -6.45
N GLN A 230 -5.89 -16.28 -6.98
CA GLN A 230 -6.32 -15.06 -7.64
C GLN A 230 -6.40 -13.87 -6.67
N TYR A 231 -6.90 -14.10 -5.46
CA TYR A 231 -7.12 -13.07 -4.45
C TYR A 231 -5.86 -12.71 -3.65
N VAL A 232 -5.07 -13.72 -3.26
CA VAL A 232 -3.90 -13.56 -2.37
C VAL A 232 -2.59 -13.50 -3.16
N GLY A 233 -2.57 -13.96 -4.41
CA GLY A 233 -1.37 -14.07 -5.24
C GLY A 233 -0.59 -15.37 -5.05
N PHE A 234 -0.85 -16.13 -3.96
CA PHE A 234 -0.21 -17.41 -3.63
C PHE A 234 -1.20 -18.57 -3.69
N ALA A 235 -0.74 -19.75 -4.09
CA ALA A 235 -1.52 -20.94 -3.85
C ALA A 235 -1.65 -21.20 -2.33
N PRO A 236 -2.77 -21.78 -1.81
CA PRO A 236 -2.97 -21.97 -0.38
C PRO A 236 -1.81 -22.70 0.33
N ALA A 237 -1.28 -23.76 -0.26
CA ALA A 237 -0.14 -24.50 0.32
C ALA A 237 1.14 -23.65 0.37
N GLN A 238 1.38 -22.82 -0.65
CA GLN A 238 2.49 -21.87 -0.67
C GLN A 238 2.30 -20.79 0.40
N TYR A 239 1.10 -20.25 0.56
CA TYR A 239 0.80 -19.27 1.60
C TYR A 239 1.05 -19.83 3.02
N LEU A 240 0.64 -21.08 3.31
CA LEU A 240 0.97 -21.74 4.58
C LEU A 240 2.48 -21.91 4.78
N LEU A 241 3.20 -22.26 3.73
CA LEU A 241 4.65 -22.41 3.78
C LEU A 241 5.33 -21.06 4.09
N GLU A 242 4.91 -19.97 3.44
CA GLU A 242 5.42 -18.62 3.71
C GLU A 242 5.18 -18.19 5.17
N LEU A 243 4.00 -18.50 5.74
CA LEU A 243 3.73 -18.25 7.16
C LEU A 243 4.72 -18.99 8.08
N LYS A 244 4.98 -20.26 7.81
CA LYS A 244 5.94 -21.06 8.56
C LYS A 244 7.36 -20.52 8.46
N ILE A 245 7.79 -20.14 7.25
CA ILE A 245 9.13 -19.57 7.00
C ILE A 245 9.29 -18.22 7.72
N ASN A 246 8.29 -17.33 7.59
CA ASN A 246 8.34 -16.03 8.25
C ASN A 246 8.42 -16.17 9.78
N LYS A 247 7.65 -17.10 10.37
CA LYS A 247 7.75 -17.39 11.80
C LYS A 247 9.12 -17.96 12.19
N SER A 248 9.68 -18.82 11.35
CA SER A 248 11.02 -19.35 11.59
C SER A 248 12.11 -18.27 11.56
N LYS A 249 12.04 -17.34 10.59
CA LYS A 249 12.96 -16.19 10.51
C LYS A 249 12.85 -15.30 11.75
N GLU A 250 11.63 -15.04 12.23
CA GLU A 250 11.40 -14.31 13.47
C GLU A 250 12.06 -15.02 14.68
N LEU A 251 11.86 -16.33 14.82
CA LEU A 251 12.42 -17.11 15.93
C LEU A 251 13.96 -17.22 15.86
N LEU A 252 14.53 -17.37 14.65
CA LEU A 252 15.99 -17.36 14.46
C LEU A 252 16.63 -16.06 14.91
N THR A 253 15.96 -14.94 14.72
CA THR A 253 16.49 -13.62 15.06
C THR A 253 16.26 -13.26 16.53
N ASN A 254 15.13 -13.66 17.11
CA ASN A 254 14.63 -13.13 18.38
C ASN A 254 14.60 -14.18 19.51
N SER A 255 15.08 -15.42 19.30
CA SER A 255 15.06 -16.46 20.33
C SER A 255 16.40 -17.20 20.44
N ALA A 256 16.58 -17.86 21.56
CA ALA A 256 17.73 -18.76 21.81
C ALA A 256 17.43 -20.24 21.46
N LEU A 257 16.34 -20.49 20.72
CA LEU A 257 15.92 -21.83 20.33
C LEU A 257 16.91 -22.43 19.33
N THR A 258 17.09 -23.73 19.40
CA THR A 258 17.86 -24.49 18.41
C THR A 258 17.09 -24.58 17.09
N CYS A 259 17.79 -24.80 15.98
CA CYS A 259 17.15 -24.99 14.67
C CYS A 259 16.09 -26.11 14.68
N GLN A 260 16.24 -27.10 15.50
CA GLN A 260 15.27 -28.20 15.64
C GLN A 260 14.00 -27.74 16.37
N GLU A 261 14.14 -26.97 17.46
CA GLU A 261 13.01 -26.40 18.19
C GLU A 261 12.27 -25.38 17.32
N ILE A 262 12.99 -24.55 16.58
CA ILE A 262 12.40 -23.58 15.65
C ILE A 262 11.59 -24.28 14.54
N ALA A 263 12.12 -25.35 13.96
CA ALA A 263 11.41 -26.13 12.96
C ALA A 263 10.07 -26.65 13.54
N PHE A 264 10.11 -27.19 14.76
CA PHE A 264 8.94 -27.72 15.43
C PHE A 264 7.90 -26.62 15.76
N GLU A 265 8.34 -25.53 16.38
CA GLU A 265 7.48 -24.37 16.72
C GLU A 265 6.85 -23.70 15.49
N SER A 266 7.56 -23.75 14.36
CA SER A 266 7.06 -23.23 13.07
C SER A 266 6.20 -24.25 12.31
N GLY A 267 5.96 -25.44 12.88
CA GLY A 267 5.08 -26.47 12.33
C GLY A 267 5.65 -27.23 11.14
N PHE A 268 6.98 -27.38 11.05
CA PHE A 268 7.61 -28.31 10.10
C PHE A 268 7.67 -29.71 10.70
N GLU A 269 7.26 -30.70 9.93
CA GLU A 269 7.31 -32.09 10.37
C GLU A 269 8.75 -32.62 10.47
N TYR A 270 9.65 -32.12 9.61
CA TYR A 270 11.04 -32.57 9.54
C TYR A 270 12.01 -31.40 9.55
N PRO A 271 12.99 -31.35 10.46
CA PRO A 271 14.00 -30.29 10.51
C PRO A 271 14.81 -30.14 9.21
N LEU A 272 15.04 -31.24 8.49
CA LEU A 272 15.75 -31.24 7.19
C LEU A 272 14.97 -30.45 6.10
N ALA A 273 13.63 -30.58 6.06
CA ALA A 273 12.79 -29.84 5.13
C ALA A 273 12.83 -28.34 5.39
N PHE A 274 12.90 -27.95 6.67
CA PHE A 274 13.09 -26.58 7.11
C PHE A 274 14.44 -26.00 6.66
N GLN A 275 15.55 -26.72 6.93
CA GLN A 275 16.89 -26.27 6.54
C GLN A 275 17.03 -26.10 5.03
N HIS A 276 16.51 -27.03 4.24
CA HIS A 276 16.55 -26.99 2.78
C HIS A 276 15.80 -25.76 2.24
N ARG A 277 14.66 -25.42 2.81
CA ARG A 277 13.86 -24.27 2.39
C ARG A 277 14.48 -22.92 2.74
N LEU A 278 15.09 -22.80 3.91
CA LEU A 278 15.85 -21.59 4.27
C LEU A 278 17.04 -21.36 3.33
N GLN A 279 17.71 -22.44 2.88
CA GLN A 279 18.82 -22.36 1.93
C GLN A 279 18.37 -21.95 0.53
N GLU A 280 17.19 -22.38 0.09
CA GLU A 280 16.64 -21.99 -1.22
C GLU A 280 16.27 -20.49 -1.31
N GLU A 281 15.80 -19.90 -0.20
CA GLU A 281 15.37 -18.50 -0.20
C GLU A 281 16.49 -17.47 0.05
N ASP A 282 17.38 -17.73 1.01
CA ASP A 282 18.35 -16.73 1.44
C ASP A 282 19.76 -16.94 0.87
N GLY A 283 20.03 -18.06 0.17
CA GLY A 283 21.38 -18.39 -0.31
C GLY A 283 22.43 -18.48 0.81
N HIS A 284 22.01 -18.41 2.08
CA HIS A 284 22.89 -18.42 3.26
C HIS A 284 22.65 -19.64 4.11
N HIS A 285 23.74 -20.31 4.44
CA HIS A 285 23.76 -21.37 5.44
C HIS A 285 23.47 -20.74 6.82
N PRO A 286 22.49 -21.23 7.62
CA PRO A 286 22.35 -20.81 9.00
C PRO A 286 23.61 -21.24 9.77
N GLN A 287 24.52 -20.30 10.02
CA GLN A 287 25.59 -20.55 10.98
C GLN A 287 24.97 -20.59 12.38
N PRO A 288 25.28 -21.60 13.22
CA PRO A 288 24.86 -21.58 14.60
C PRO A 288 25.47 -20.35 15.28
N VAL A 289 24.60 -19.52 15.86
CA VAL A 289 25.02 -18.38 16.68
C VAL A 289 25.93 -18.92 17.78
N PRO A 290 27.18 -18.43 17.94
CA PRO A 290 28.04 -18.87 19.04
C PRO A 290 27.37 -18.50 20.36
N ARG A 291 27.19 -19.47 21.23
CA ARG A 291 26.70 -19.23 22.61
C ARG A 291 27.70 -18.31 23.32
N PRO A 292 27.31 -17.17 23.89
CA PRO A 292 28.15 -16.43 24.80
C PRO A 292 28.11 -17.19 26.13
N ASP A 293 29.10 -17.92 26.49
CA ASP A 293 29.39 -18.60 27.75
C ASP A 293 29.68 -20.10 27.57
N ALA A 294 30.85 -20.37 26.99
CA ALA A 294 31.65 -21.49 27.41
C ALA A 294 33.02 -20.92 27.75
N GLY A 295 33.25 -20.75 29.04
CA GLY A 295 34.56 -20.37 29.58
C GLY A 295 35.68 -21.32 29.11
N PRO A 296 36.94 -20.91 29.19
CA PRO A 296 38.07 -21.62 28.56
C PRO A 296 38.24 -23.00 29.20
N VAL A 297 38.10 -24.03 28.37
CA VAL A 297 38.62 -25.39 28.73
C VAL A 297 40.14 -25.37 28.54
N ALA A 298 40.85 -25.45 29.64
CA ALA A 298 42.28 -25.55 29.65
C ALA A 298 42.78 -26.87 29.07
N GLY A 299 43.78 -26.80 28.22
CA GLY A 299 44.80 -27.84 28.01
C GLY A 299 44.59 -28.77 26.81
N ASP A 300 45.29 -28.60 25.73
CA ASP A 300 46.47 -29.44 25.46
C ASP A 300 47.35 -28.85 24.33
N SER A 301 48.61 -28.78 24.66
CA SER A 301 49.68 -28.33 23.80
C SER A 301 50.13 -29.46 22.86
N ARG A 302 50.08 -29.26 21.53
CA ARG A 302 51.09 -29.84 20.61
C ARG A 302 51.32 -28.91 19.41
N PHE A 303 52.56 -28.43 19.37
CA PHE A 303 53.24 -27.79 18.25
C PHE A 303 53.12 -28.67 16.99
N ASP A 304 52.95 -27.97 15.85
CA ASP A 304 53.57 -28.37 14.60
C ASP A 304 53.87 -27.14 13.73
N PRO A 305 55.16 -26.93 13.34
CA PRO A 305 55.59 -25.80 12.58
C PRO A 305 55.77 -26.22 11.12
N PHE A 306 55.02 -25.73 10.20
CA PHE A 306 55.38 -25.55 8.77
C PHE A 306 54.18 -25.20 7.91
N VAL A 307 53.98 -23.93 7.61
CA VAL A 307 53.52 -23.52 6.27
C VAL A 307 53.97 -22.10 5.99
N LYS A 308 54.69 -21.97 4.91
CA LYS A 308 55.28 -20.77 4.30
C LYS A 308 54.22 -19.77 3.89
N GLU A 309 54.50 -18.48 4.13
CA GLU A 309 53.87 -17.34 3.44
C GLU A 309 54.23 -17.29 1.94
N PRO A 310 53.35 -16.72 1.13
CA PRO A 310 53.85 -15.91 0.02
C PRO A 310 53.33 -14.46 0.09
N SER A 311 54.33 -13.63 -0.11
CA SER A 311 54.48 -12.21 -0.34
C SER A 311 53.31 -11.40 -0.89
N ALA A 312 53.29 -10.17 -0.38
CA ALA A 312 52.51 -8.98 -0.70
C ALA A 312 52.51 -8.56 -2.17
N SER A 313 51.38 -8.03 -2.62
CA SER A 313 51.35 -6.90 -3.56
C SER A 313 50.09 -6.06 -3.34
N SER A 314 50.35 -4.81 -3.13
CA SER A 314 49.58 -3.63 -2.90
C SER A 314 48.33 -3.40 -3.78
N ALA A 315 47.19 -2.99 -3.17
CA ALA A 315 46.38 -1.89 -3.69
C ALA A 315 45.49 -1.33 -2.56
N THR A 316 45.77 -0.14 -2.17
CA THR A 316 45.06 0.72 -1.22
C THR A 316 43.70 1.15 -1.75
N LEU A 317 42.65 0.85 -1.03
CA LEU A 317 41.40 1.62 -1.06
C LEU A 317 40.96 1.90 0.36
N ARG A 318 41.04 3.17 0.75
CA ARG A 318 40.60 3.70 2.04
C ARG A 318 39.08 3.75 2.08
N THR A 319 38.48 3.01 2.98
CA THR A 319 37.13 3.26 3.46
C THR A 319 37.19 3.76 4.90
N ALA A 320 36.58 4.92 5.11
CA ALA A 320 36.47 5.55 6.43
C ALA A 320 35.50 4.79 7.35
N PRO A 321 35.74 4.75 8.68
CA PRO A 321 34.87 4.01 9.60
C PRO A 321 33.60 4.81 9.93
N ALA A 322 32.45 4.11 9.93
CA ALA A 322 31.19 4.60 10.44
C ALA A 322 31.26 4.82 11.96
N ARG A 323 30.81 5.97 12.41
CA ARG A 323 30.71 6.32 13.84
C ARG A 323 29.49 5.59 14.46
N PRO A 324 29.64 5.03 15.69
CA PRO A 324 28.48 4.45 16.38
C PRO A 324 27.60 5.55 17.00
N PHE A 325 26.29 5.36 16.91
CA PHE A 325 25.28 6.17 17.61
C PHE A 325 25.35 5.95 19.12
N PRO A 326 25.15 6.97 19.96
CA PRO A 326 25.15 6.82 21.41
C PRO A 326 23.85 6.20 21.89
N MET A 327 23.99 5.13 22.67
CA MET A 327 22.92 4.56 23.48
C MET A 327 22.53 5.51 24.61
N CYS A 328 21.27 5.90 24.65
CA CYS A 328 20.68 6.60 25.77
C CYS A 328 20.29 5.56 26.84
N ARG A 329 21.08 5.50 27.92
CA ARG A 329 20.72 4.87 29.20
C ARG A 329 20.06 5.91 30.09
N ASP A 330 19.13 5.39 30.89
CA ASP A 330 18.55 5.96 32.11
C ASP A 330 17.39 6.94 31.96
N ARG A 331 16.18 6.42 32.22
CA ARG A 331 15.43 6.78 33.44
C ARG A 331 14.13 5.97 33.57
N CYS A 332 14.18 4.92 34.37
CA CYS A 332 13.02 4.44 35.08
C CYS A 332 12.76 5.40 36.26
N ALA A 333 11.58 6.01 36.31
CA ALA A 333 11.07 6.62 37.50
C ALA A 333 9.58 6.25 37.61
N GLU A 334 9.23 5.69 38.74
CA GLU A 334 7.90 5.21 39.13
C GLU A 334 6.84 6.33 39.17
N PRO A 335 5.56 6.02 39.05
CA PRO A 335 4.47 6.97 39.15
C PRO A 335 4.09 7.17 40.61
N GLN A 336 4.13 8.41 41.08
CA GLN A 336 3.47 8.81 42.34
C GLN A 336 1.98 9.11 42.06
N GLU A 337 1.16 8.43 42.82
CA GLU A 337 -0.26 8.75 43.06
C GLU A 337 -0.43 10.20 43.50
N ASN A 338 -1.34 10.94 42.89
CA ASN A 338 -2.11 11.97 43.57
C ASN A 338 -3.44 12.20 42.87
N ALA A 339 -4.46 11.63 43.47
CA ALA A 339 -5.86 11.91 43.21
C ALA A 339 -6.16 13.36 43.63
N ARG A 340 -6.70 14.16 42.71
CA ARG A 340 -7.53 15.33 43.08
C ARG A 340 -8.83 15.28 42.29
N VAL A 341 -9.85 14.94 43.04
CA VAL A 341 -11.27 15.11 42.72
C VAL A 341 -11.55 16.58 42.51
N LEU A 342 -12.06 16.98 41.37
CA LEU A 342 -12.71 18.26 41.13
C LEU A 342 -14.17 17.99 40.76
N THR A 343 -15.01 18.22 41.77
CA THR A 343 -16.46 18.32 41.68
C THR A 343 -16.87 19.56 40.89
N LEU A 344 -17.70 19.37 39.87
CA LEU A 344 -18.45 20.42 39.19
C LEU A 344 -19.90 20.40 39.69
N PRO A 345 -20.53 21.52 40.00
CA PRO A 345 -21.91 21.59 40.40
C PRO A 345 -22.85 21.96 39.26
N GLY A 346 -24.01 21.34 39.24
CA GLY A 346 -25.25 21.96 38.79
C GLY A 346 -25.76 21.63 37.37
N CYS A 347 -26.50 20.54 37.20
CA CYS A 347 -27.54 20.46 36.20
C CYS A 347 -28.91 20.37 36.86
N ARG A 348 -29.69 21.40 36.64
CA ARG A 348 -31.12 21.42 37.02
C ARG A 348 -31.96 20.70 35.95
N HIS A 349 -32.86 19.89 36.44
CA HIS A 349 -34.02 19.35 35.77
C HIS A 349 -34.85 20.43 35.06
N LEU A 350 -35.34 20.13 33.88
CA LEU A 350 -36.64 20.58 33.39
C LEU A 350 -37.34 19.47 32.60
N SER A 351 -38.52 19.21 33.11
CA SER A 351 -39.55 18.24 32.78
C SER A 351 -40.17 18.43 31.40
N LYS A 352 -40.63 17.30 30.80
CA LYS A 352 -41.65 17.25 29.75
C LYS A 352 -42.97 17.88 30.23
N PRO A 353 -43.82 18.30 29.25
CA PRO A 353 -45.05 17.56 29.06
C PRO A 353 -45.46 17.29 27.61
N SER A 354 -46.20 16.23 27.52
CA SER A 354 -47.06 15.65 26.49
C SER A 354 -48.02 16.63 25.77
N ARG A 355 -48.10 16.52 24.46
CA ARG A 355 -49.28 16.16 23.65
C ARG A 355 -48.90 15.86 22.23
#